data_c634048447aa9f6b11d8c2ad52e8a482
#
_entry.id   c634048447aa9f6b11d8c2ad52e8a482
#
_cell.length_a   1.000
_cell.length_b   1.000
_cell.length_c   1.000
_cell.angle_alpha   90.00
_cell.angle_beta   90.00
_cell.angle_gamma   90.00
#
_symmetry.space_group_name_H-M   'P 1'
#
loop_
_entity.id
_entity.type
_entity.pdbx_description
1 polymer ?
#
loop_
_entity_poly.entity_id
_entity_poly.type
_entity_poly.pdbx_seq_one_letter_code
_entity_poly.pdbx_strand_id
1 'polypeptide(L)'
;TFHLPPLSERREDIEPNIDFELSRFAREQGREVRFNKEARSDYLHYALKPQALWKGNFRDLSASVTRLATLVDGGRITCDDVSREIGRLEKLWQTPSQGRFGLCQQVLGERFADIDEFDLYQLEGVLKICQTSSSLSEAGRKLFAQSRLQKASANDADRLKKYLTK
;
A
#
# COMPACT_ATOMS: atom_id res chain seq x y z
N THR A 1 -10.22 31.19 10.52
CA THR A 1 -9.32 30.06 10.68
C THR A 1 -8.69 29.77 9.31
N PHE A 2 -7.38 30.00 9.17
CA PHE A 2 -6.68 29.67 7.92
C PHE A 2 -6.45 28.16 7.88
N HIS A 3 -6.94 27.51 6.86
CA HIS A 3 -6.70 26.11 6.60
C HIS A 3 -5.56 26.00 5.58
N LEU A 4 -4.41 25.44 5.99
CA LEU A 4 -3.32 25.13 5.08
C LEU A 4 -3.66 23.81 4.36
N PRO A 5 -3.71 23.79 3.01
CA PRO A 5 -3.98 22.58 2.27
C PRO A 5 -2.89 21.54 2.53
N PRO A 6 -3.23 20.24 2.54
CA PRO A 6 -2.26 19.17 2.72
C PRO A 6 -1.29 19.08 1.53
N LEU A 7 -0.12 18.45 1.73
CA LEU A 7 0.89 18.30 0.69
C LEU A 7 0.36 17.55 -0.55
N SER A 8 -0.60 16.65 -0.36
CA SER A 8 -1.29 15.94 -1.45
C SER A 8 -2.04 16.87 -2.42
N GLU A 9 -2.41 18.10 -1.97
CA GLU A 9 -3.06 19.13 -2.77
C GLU A 9 -2.07 20.20 -3.27
N ARG A 10 -0.83 20.19 -2.77
CA ARG A 10 0.25 21.14 -3.14
C ARG A 10 1.48 20.38 -3.64
N ARG A 11 1.28 19.57 -4.66
CA ARG A 11 2.33 18.65 -5.18
C ARG A 11 3.49 19.40 -5.82
N GLU A 12 3.28 20.66 -6.28
CA GLU A 12 4.31 21.57 -6.77
C GLU A 12 5.38 21.90 -5.71
N ASP A 13 5.04 21.79 -4.44
CA ASP A 13 5.97 22.06 -3.33
C ASP A 13 6.89 20.86 -3.03
N ILE A 14 6.62 19.67 -3.58
CA ILE A 14 7.39 18.45 -3.26
C ILE A 14 8.81 18.57 -3.75
N GLU A 15 9.04 18.92 -5.01
CA GLU A 15 10.38 18.97 -5.59
C GLU A 15 11.28 20.02 -4.91
N PRO A 16 10.86 21.29 -4.71
CA PRO A 16 11.67 22.27 -3.98
C PRO A 16 11.99 21.83 -2.54
N ASN A 17 11.06 21.12 -1.88
CA ASN A 17 11.29 20.64 -0.53
C ASN A 17 12.27 19.47 -0.47
N ILE A 18 12.34 18.61 -1.47
CA ILE A 18 13.39 17.58 -1.57
C ILE A 18 14.77 18.23 -1.58
N ASP A 19 14.96 19.26 -2.40
CA ASP A 19 16.24 19.97 -2.50
C ASP A 19 16.59 20.71 -1.20
N PHE A 20 15.58 21.31 -0.55
CA PHE A 20 15.75 21.94 0.75
C PHE A 20 16.18 20.93 1.82
N GLU A 21 15.53 19.76 1.90
CA GLU A 21 15.84 18.71 2.88
C GLU A 21 17.25 18.12 2.67
N LEU A 22 17.66 17.88 1.42
CA LEU A 22 19.03 17.44 1.12
C LEU A 22 20.07 18.49 1.50
N SER A 23 19.79 19.77 1.24
CA SER A 23 20.67 20.88 1.63
C SER A 23 20.75 21.04 3.15
N ARG A 24 19.63 20.84 3.86
CA ARG A 24 19.58 20.83 5.32
C ARG A 24 20.40 19.67 5.87
N PHE A 25 20.19 18.46 5.34
CA PHE A 25 20.96 17.28 5.73
C PHE A 25 22.47 17.48 5.56
N ALA A 26 22.89 18.04 4.42
CA ALA A 26 24.31 18.33 4.16
C ALA A 26 24.93 19.29 5.20
N ARG A 27 24.18 20.32 5.61
CA ARG A 27 24.63 21.27 6.64
C ARG A 27 24.71 20.63 8.04
N GLU A 28 23.73 19.81 8.38
CA GLU A 28 23.64 19.19 9.71
C GLU A 28 24.62 18.02 9.88
N GLN A 29 24.83 17.23 8.83
CA GLN A 29 25.66 16.02 8.86
C GLN A 29 27.05 16.20 8.26
N GLY A 30 27.34 17.35 7.67
CA GLY A 30 28.62 17.63 7.00
C GLY A 30 28.90 16.73 5.78
N ARG A 31 27.86 16.11 5.23
CA ARG A 31 27.96 15.14 4.13
C ARG A 31 26.95 15.49 3.03
N GLU A 32 27.46 15.78 1.82
CA GLU A 32 26.61 15.97 0.66
C GLU A 32 26.05 14.64 0.16
N VAL A 33 24.74 14.62 -0.08
CA VAL A 33 24.04 13.51 -0.69
C VAL A 33 23.19 14.02 -1.85
N ARG A 34 23.23 13.28 -2.96
CA ARG A 34 22.50 13.64 -4.18
C ARG A 34 21.83 12.40 -4.78
N PHE A 35 20.69 12.61 -5.41
CA PHE A 35 20.12 11.59 -6.28
C PHE A 35 20.95 11.42 -7.55
N ASN A 36 21.05 10.19 -8.08
CA ASN A 36 21.37 10.06 -9.50
C ASN A 36 20.15 10.52 -10.32
N LYS A 37 20.31 10.73 -11.62
CA LYS A 37 19.28 11.30 -12.49
C LYS A 37 18.03 10.43 -12.55
N GLU A 38 18.21 9.13 -12.70
CA GLU A 38 17.13 8.14 -12.81
C GLU A 38 16.40 8.02 -11.47
N ALA A 39 17.11 7.89 -10.37
CA ALA A 39 16.53 7.79 -9.02
C ALA A 39 15.71 9.04 -8.65
N ARG A 40 16.16 10.24 -9.05
CA ARG A 40 15.39 11.47 -8.85
C ARG A 40 14.09 11.44 -9.64
N SER A 41 14.15 11.01 -10.89
CA SER A 41 12.99 10.88 -11.75
C SER A 41 11.98 9.88 -11.16
N ASP A 42 12.45 8.73 -10.73
CA ASP A 42 11.61 7.66 -10.13
C ASP A 42 10.95 8.14 -8.84
N TYR A 43 11.72 8.79 -7.97
CA TYR A 43 11.20 9.32 -6.70
C TYR A 43 10.15 10.41 -6.93
N LEU A 44 10.41 11.39 -7.81
CA LEU A 44 9.45 12.44 -8.16
C LEU A 44 8.20 11.87 -8.82
N HIS A 45 8.39 10.94 -9.76
CA HIS A 45 7.26 10.28 -10.42
C HIS A 45 6.32 9.59 -9.41
N TYR A 46 6.88 8.92 -8.41
CA TYR A 46 6.09 8.33 -7.33
C TYR A 46 5.47 9.41 -6.41
N ALA A 47 6.27 10.37 -5.96
CA ALA A 47 5.87 11.39 -4.99
C ALA A 47 4.71 12.27 -5.48
N LEU A 48 4.60 12.45 -6.79
CA LEU A 48 3.56 13.24 -7.46
C LEU A 48 2.29 12.43 -7.79
N LYS A 49 2.30 11.10 -7.62
CA LYS A 49 1.12 10.26 -7.88
C LYS A 49 0.03 10.41 -6.79
N PRO A 50 -1.25 10.20 -7.15
CA PRO A 50 -2.34 10.19 -6.16
C PRO A 50 -2.15 9.17 -5.03
N GLN A 51 -1.44 8.07 -5.30
CA GLN A 51 -1.14 7.01 -4.34
C GLN A 51 -0.17 7.45 -3.24
N ALA A 52 0.65 8.46 -3.49
CA ALA A 52 1.51 9.08 -2.48
C ALA A 52 0.66 10.00 -1.58
N LEU A 53 0.17 9.44 -0.48
CA LEU A 53 -0.85 10.08 0.37
C LEU A 53 -0.32 11.22 1.23
N TRP A 54 0.97 11.23 1.55
CA TRP A 54 1.61 12.25 2.40
C TRP A 54 0.80 12.63 3.64
N LYS A 55 0.29 11.62 4.37
CA LYS A 55 -0.61 11.79 5.52
C LYS A 55 -0.04 12.72 6.61
N GLY A 56 1.26 12.67 6.81
CA GLY A 56 1.98 13.58 7.71
C GLY A 56 2.49 14.85 7.03
N ASN A 57 2.04 15.15 5.81
CA ASN A 57 2.47 16.32 5.02
C ASN A 57 4.01 16.39 4.87
N PHE A 58 4.58 17.58 5.03
CA PHE A 58 6.03 17.80 4.94
C PHE A 58 6.85 16.97 5.92
N ARG A 59 6.29 16.53 7.05
CA ARG A 59 6.98 15.65 8.00
C ARG A 59 7.29 14.30 7.38
N ASP A 60 6.36 13.74 6.60
CA ASP A 60 6.58 12.45 5.91
C ASP A 60 7.61 12.61 4.79
N LEU A 61 7.54 13.70 4.02
CA LEU A 61 8.50 14.00 2.96
C LEU A 61 9.91 14.19 3.54
N SER A 62 10.05 15.04 4.56
CA SER A 62 11.32 15.28 5.26
C SER A 62 11.91 13.99 5.81
N ALA A 63 11.08 13.16 6.49
CA ALA A 63 11.53 11.87 7.04
C ALA A 63 11.98 10.90 5.94
N SER A 64 11.30 10.88 4.79
CA SER A 64 11.67 10.05 3.64
C SER A 64 13.00 10.47 3.04
N VAL A 65 13.16 11.76 2.73
CA VAL A 65 14.41 12.29 2.16
C VAL A 65 15.59 12.12 3.13
N THR A 66 15.40 12.42 4.41
CA THR A 66 16.43 12.23 5.44
C THR A 66 16.84 10.76 5.56
N ARG A 67 15.91 9.83 5.48
CA ARG A 67 16.19 8.39 5.51
C ARG A 67 17.01 7.95 4.30
N LEU A 68 16.60 8.36 3.09
CA LEU A 68 17.39 8.10 1.88
C LEU A 68 18.81 8.63 2.02
N ALA A 69 18.97 9.87 2.51
CA ALA A 69 20.28 10.47 2.69
C ALA A 69 21.13 9.77 3.76
N THR A 70 20.50 9.25 4.81
CA THR A 70 21.18 8.57 5.92
C THR A 70 21.67 7.18 5.53
N LEU A 71 20.83 6.41 4.80
CA LEU A 71 21.07 5.00 4.51
C LEU A 71 21.96 4.77 3.29
N VAL A 72 22.20 5.79 2.47
CA VAL A 72 23.01 5.65 1.26
C VAL A 72 24.50 5.66 1.58
N ASP A 73 25.22 4.69 1.04
CA ASP A 73 26.67 4.66 1.05
C ASP A 73 27.22 5.51 -0.11
N GLY A 74 28.31 6.27 0.15
CA GLY A 74 28.98 7.05 -0.90
C GLY A 74 28.25 8.32 -1.37
N GLY A 75 27.17 8.76 -0.69
CA GLY A 75 26.52 10.05 -0.95
C GLY A 75 25.69 10.13 -2.24
N ARG A 76 25.42 9.00 -2.91
CA ARG A 76 24.62 8.97 -4.16
C ARG A 76 23.43 8.02 -4.02
N ILE A 77 22.22 8.58 -3.98
CA ILE A 77 20.95 7.82 -3.94
C ILE A 77 20.70 7.17 -5.30
N THR A 78 20.48 5.85 -5.30
CA THR A 78 20.24 5.02 -6.48
C THR A 78 18.77 4.66 -6.63
N CYS A 79 18.39 4.06 -7.79
CA CYS A 79 17.04 3.57 -8.02
C CYS A 79 16.63 2.46 -7.02
N ASP A 80 17.60 1.64 -6.58
CA ASP A 80 17.34 0.60 -5.57
C ASP A 80 17.01 1.20 -4.20
N ASP A 81 17.69 2.29 -3.82
CA ASP A 81 17.40 3.01 -2.58
C ASP A 81 15.99 3.61 -2.63
N VAL A 82 15.66 4.24 -3.76
CA VAL A 82 14.32 4.82 -4.01
C VAL A 82 13.25 3.73 -3.98
N SER A 83 13.46 2.59 -4.63
CA SER A 83 12.50 1.48 -4.66
C SER A 83 12.22 0.93 -3.26
N ARG A 84 13.27 0.79 -2.43
CA ARG A 84 13.11 0.36 -1.03
C ARG A 84 12.32 1.38 -0.20
N GLU A 85 12.58 2.67 -0.38
CA GLU A 85 11.86 3.72 0.34
C GLU A 85 10.41 3.83 -0.11
N ILE A 86 10.12 3.72 -1.41
CA ILE A 86 8.74 3.66 -1.95
C ILE A 86 7.97 2.51 -1.31
N GLY A 87 8.55 1.30 -1.31
CA GLY A 87 7.91 0.14 -0.69
C GLY A 87 7.64 0.33 0.81
N ARG A 88 8.50 1.08 1.52
CA ARG A 88 8.28 1.45 2.92
C ARG A 88 7.14 2.47 3.08
N LEU A 89 7.11 3.51 2.24
CA LEU A 89 6.04 4.51 2.25
C LEU A 89 4.68 3.89 1.94
N GLU A 90 4.61 2.99 0.96
CA GLU A 90 3.38 2.26 0.63
C GLU A 90 2.88 1.45 1.82
N LYS A 91 3.75 0.72 2.52
CA LYS A 91 3.39 0.00 3.75
C LYS A 91 2.95 0.95 4.87
N LEU A 92 3.61 2.10 5.03
CA LEU A 92 3.27 3.10 6.04
C LEU A 92 1.89 3.72 5.78
N TRP A 93 1.57 3.96 4.50
CA TRP A 93 0.32 4.59 4.08
C TRP A 93 -0.77 3.59 3.74
N GLN A 94 -0.43 2.31 3.56
CA GLN A 94 -1.42 1.25 3.67
C GLN A 94 -2.10 1.49 5.01
N THR A 95 -3.22 2.17 4.90
CA THR A 95 -4.07 2.43 6.08
C THR A 95 -4.36 1.06 6.69
N PRO A 96 -4.50 0.99 8.03
CA PRO A 96 -5.28 -0.07 8.67
C PRO A 96 -6.78 0.01 8.29
N SER A 97 -7.17 0.68 7.19
CA SER A 97 -8.48 0.55 6.55
C SER A 97 -8.60 -0.71 5.68
N GLN A 98 -7.50 -1.45 5.45
CA GLN A 98 -7.56 -2.90 5.46
C GLN A 98 -7.32 -3.35 6.90
N GLY A 99 -8.19 -2.94 7.80
CA GLY A 99 -8.40 -3.60 9.06
C GLY A 99 -8.51 -5.10 8.80
N ARG A 100 -8.44 -5.90 9.85
CA ARG A 100 -8.58 -7.38 9.83
C ARG A 100 -9.58 -7.90 8.77
N PHE A 101 -10.52 -7.06 8.30
CA PHE A 101 -11.61 -7.31 7.36
C PHE A 101 -11.71 -6.27 6.24
N GLY A 102 -10.59 -5.84 5.67
CA GLY A 102 -10.57 -4.76 4.66
C GLY A 102 -11.28 -5.11 3.36
N LEU A 103 -11.20 -6.36 2.91
CA LEU A 103 -11.94 -6.82 1.73
C LEU A 103 -13.44 -6.92 2.02
N CYS A 104 -13.80 -7.40 3.19
CA CYS A 104 -15.20 -7.43 3.62
C CYS A 104 -15.80 -6.03 3.65
N GLN A 105 -15.09 -5.05 4.21
CA GLN A 105 -15.57 -3.67 4.27
C GLN A 105 -15.73 -3.06 2.87
N GLN A 106 -14.81 -3.35 1.96
CA GLN A 106 -14.87 -2.88 0.58
C GLN A 106 -16.04 -3.50 -0.20
N VAL A 107 -16.34 -4.79 0.01
CA VAL A 107 -17.40 -5.52 -0.71
C VAL A 107 -18.78 -5.27 -0.11
N LEU A 108 -18.88 -5.22 1.20
CA LEU A 108 -20.15 -5.10 1.92
C LEU A 108 -20.63 -3.65 2.08
N GLY A 109 -19.71 -2.67 2.07
CA GLY A 109 -20.07 -1.26 2.28
C GLY A 109 -20.80 -1.06 3.62
N GLU A 110 -21.99 -0.48 3.56
CA GLU A 110 -22.83 -0.21 4.75
C GLU A 110 -23.27 -1.48 5.48
N ARG A 111 -23.45 -2.59 4.76
CA ARG A 111 -23.84 -3.89 5.35
C ARG A 111 -22.75 -4.51 6.24
N PHE A 112 -21.54 -4.00 6.21
CA PHE A 112 -20.43 -4.49 7.03
C PHE A 112 -20.76 -4.46 8.54
N ALA A 113 -21.50 -3.45 8.99
CA ALA A 113 -21.88 -3.28 10.39
C ALA A 113 -22.92 -4.32 10.89
N ASP A 114 -23.62 -4.97 9.97
CA ASP A 114 -24.70 -5.91 10.29
C ASP A 114 -24.23 -7.38 10.32
N ILE A 115 -22.92 -7.62 10.07
CA ILE A 115 -22.38 -8.97 9.98
C ILE A 115 -21.53 -9.30 11.20
N ASP A 116 -21.77 -10.47 11.79
CA ASP A 116 -21.03 -10.97 12.94
C ASP A 116 -19.54 -11.13 12.62
N GLU A 117 -18.69 -10.84 13.61
CA GLU A 117 -17.23 -10.93 13.46
C GLU A 117 -16.77 -12.33 12.99
N PHE A 118 -17.45 -13.37 13.42
CA PHE A 118 -17.19 -14.75 13.00
C PHE A 118 -17.35 -14.93 11.48
N ASP A 119 -18.45 -14.41 10.91
CA ASP A 119 -18.72 -14.50 9.48
C ASP A 119 -17.75 -13.61 8.67
N LEU A 120 -17.35 -12.45 9.23
CA LEU A 120 -16.32 -11.58 8.63
C LEU A 120 -14.96 -12.29 8.51
N TYR A 121 -14.53 -13.10 9.48
CA TYR A 121 -13.31 -13.90 9.38
C TYR A 121 -13.37 -14.90 8.22
N GLN A 122 -14.49 -15.59 8.08
CA GLN A 122 -14.66 -16.54 6.98
C GLN A 122 -14.70 -15.83 5.63
N LEU A 123 -15.50 -14.77 5.52
CA LEU A 123 -15.66 -14.01 4.29
C LEU A 123 -14.34 -13.37 3.84
N GLU A 124 -13.57 -12.76 4.74
CA GLU A 124 -12.26 -12.16 4.43
C GLU A 124 -11.30 -13.22 3.86
N GLY A 125 -11.26 -14.41 4.46
CA GLY A 125 -10.46 -15.52 3.95
C GLY A 125 -10.89 -15.99 2.56
N VAL A 126 -12.19 -16.08 2.32
CA VAL A 126 -12.76 -16.45 1.02
C VAL A 126 -12.44 -15.39 -0.03
N LEU A 127 -12.63 -14.11 0.28
CA LEU A 127 -12.35 -12.99 -0.64
C LEU A 127 -10.87 -12.93 -1.05
N LYS A 128 -9.93 -13.16 -0.11
CA LYS A 128 -8.49 -13.25 -0.40
C LYS A 128 -8.17 -14.34 -1.43
N ILE A 129 -8.77 -15.52 -1.27
CA ILE A 129 -8.58 -16.61 -2.23
C ILE A 129 -9.19 -16.27 -3.60
N CYS A 130 -10.37 -15.62 -3.62
CA CYS A 130 -11.00 -15.18 -4.86
C CYS A 130 -10.12 -14.16 -5.61
N GLN A 131 -9.53 -13.19 -4.93
CA GLN A 131 -8.64 -12.20 -5.55
C GLN A 131 -7.40 -12.81 -6.20
N THR A 132 -6.87 -13.90 -5.62
CA THR A 132 -5.66 -14.58 -6.12
C THR A 132 -5.96 -15.73 -7.09
N SER A 133 -7.22 -15.87 -7.51
CA SER A 133 -7.67 -16.93 -8.41
C SER A 133 -8.20 -16.36 -9.72
N SER A 134 -7.92 -17.03 -10.83
CA SER A 134 -8.36 -16.63 -12.18
C SER A 134 -9.85 -16.86 -12.44
N SER A 135 -10.50 -17.70 -11.62
CA SER A 135 -11.93 -18.04 -11.74
C SER A 135 -12.52 -18.55 -10.42
N LEU A 136 -13.87 -18.49 -10.31
CA LEU A 136 -14.60 -19.09 -9.18
C LEU A 136 -14.36 -20.61 -9.05
N SER A 137 -14.13 -21.29 -10.17
CA SER A 137 -13.79 -22.71 -10.19
C SER A 137 -12.43 -22.98 -9.55
N GLU A 138 -11.44 -22.13 -9.81
CA GLU A 138 -10.12 -22.23 -9.18
C GLU A 138 -10.19 -21.91 -7.70
N ALA A 139 -10.86 -20.80 -7.34
CA ALA A 139 -11.06 -20.42 -5.94
C ALA A 139 -11.78 -21.53 -5.16
N GLY A 140 -12.83 -22.10 -5.74
CA GLY A 140 -13.57 -23.22 -5.13
C GLY A 140 -12.69 -24.46 -4.92
N ARG A 141 -11.82 -24.81 -5.89
CA ARG A 141 -10.88 -25.92 -5.72
C ARG A 141 -9.89 -25.70 -4.57
N LYS A 142 -9.40 -24.47 -4.41
CA LYS A 142 -8.48 -24.12 -3.31
C LYS A 142 -9.20 -24.17 -1.96
N LEU A 143 -10.38 -23.59 -1.86
CA LEU A 143 -11.16 -23.49 -0.62
C LEU A 143 -11.71 -24.84 -0.13
N PHE A 144 -12.08 -25.73 -1.05
CA PHE A 144 -12.72 -26.99 -0.73
C PHE A 144 -11.83 -28.23 -1.02
N ALA A 145 -10.53 -28.06 -1.05
CA ALA A 145 -9.57 -29.10 -1.43
C ALA A 145 -9.78 -30.40 -0.66
N GLN A 146 -9.95 -30.37 0.65
CA GLN A 146 -10.12 -31.58 1.48
C GLN A 146 -11.50 -32.22 1.29
N SER A 147 -12.56 -31.43 1.31
CA SER A 147 -13.92 -31.97 1.15
C SER A 147 -14.18 -32.52 -0.26
N ARG A 148 -13.42 -32.08 -1.24
CA ARG A 148 -13.45 -32.60 -2.61
C ARG A 148 -12.95 -34.04 -2.72
N LEU A 149 -11.93 -34.41 -1.95
CA LEU A 149 -11.38 -35.79 -1.94
C LEU A 149 -12.41 -36.82 -1.45
N GLN A 150 -13.41 -36.39 -0.70
CA GLN A 150 -14.45 -37.25 -0.12
C GLN A 150 -15.72 -37.32 -0.94
N LYS A 151 -15.83 -36.61 -2.07
CA LYS A 151 -17.05 -36.54 -2.88
C LYS A 151 -16.84 -37.15 -4.26
N ALA A 152 -17.79 -37.97 -4.70
CA ALA A 152 -17.81 -38.56 -6.03
C ALA A 152 -18.02 -37.52 -7.16
N SER A 153 -18.69 -36.37 -6.87
CA SER A 153 -18.89 -35.25 -7.78
C SER A 153 -18.76 -33.96 -7.02
N ALA A 154 -17.87 -33.06 -7.47
CA ALA A 154 -17.60 -31.81 -6.81
C ALA A 154 -17.92 -30.62 -7.74
N ASN A 155 -19.00 -29.86 -7.41
CA ASN A 155 -19.29 -28.57 -8.04
C ASN A 155 -18.85 -27.45 -7.08
N ASP A 156 -17.53 -27.25 -6.98
CA ASP A 156 -16.94 -26.29 -6.02
C ASP A 156 -17.25 -24.84 -6.39
N ALA A 157 -17.43 -24.54 -7.67
CA ALA A 157 -17.81 -23.21 -8.15
C ALA A 157 -19.24 -22.83 -7.70
N ASP A 158 -20.20 -23.74 -7.83
CA ASP A 158 -21.57 -23.52 -7.40
C ASP A 158 -21.69 -23.42 -5.85
N ARG A 159 -20.92 -24.23 -5.13
CA ARG A 159 -20.81 -24.14 -3.69
C ARG A 159 -20.28 -22.79 -3.21
N LEU A 160 -19.22 -22.29 -3.86
CA LEU A 160 -18.66 -20.98 -3.57
C LEU A 160 -19.64 -19.87 -3.93
N LYS A 161 -20.28 -19.95 -5.09
CA LYS A 161 -21.32 -19.00 -5.50
C LYS A 161 -22.45 -18.90 -4.49
N LYS A 162 -22.99 -20.03 -4.04
CA LYS A 162 -24.04 -20.08 -2.99
C LYS A 162 -23.60 -19.46 -1.66
N TYR A 163 -22.32 -19.60 -1.30
CA TYR A 163 -21.77 -18.97 -0.11
C TYR A 163 -21.71 -17.44 -0.25
N LEU A 164 -21.27 -16.93 -1.41
CA LEU A 164 -21.12 -15.50 -1.67
C LEU A 164 -22.46 -14.76 -1.91
N THR A 165 -23.54 -15.47 -2.20
CA THR A 165 -24.89 -14.89 -2.42
C THR A 165 -25.79 -14.95 -1.19
N LYS A 166 -25.29 -15.44 -0.08
CA LYS A 166 -25.98 -15.54 1.21
C LYS A 166 -25.83 -14.25 2.02
#